data_346c9a106247fabc6dd9c69fd0508ff3
#
_entry.id   346c9a106247fabc6dd9c69fd0508ff3
#
_cell.length_a   1.000
_cell.length_b   1.000
_cell.length_c   1.000
_cell.angle_alpha   90.00
_cell.angle_beta   90.00
_cell.angle_gamma   90.00
#
_symmetry.space_group_name_H-M   'P 1'
#
loop_
_entity.id
_entity.type
_entity.pdbx_description
1 polymer ?
#
loop_
_entity_poly.entity_id
_entity_poly.type
_entity_poly.pdbx_seq_one_letter_code
_entity_poly.pdbx_strand_id
1 'polypeptide(L)'
;MSITSDNKLHEGNSKSINKAEFVSAICDFIKSNPDSNLSLQALEGHFKVNKFQIQKIFKEIMGITPKKYVEECRIILFKNNIKNGMHVPEAIYKTGQNSQSWLCSSKLGMGIKQYRSGGIGVTIKYKIFPSKIGMLLVAETEKGICSLDIGSDEETLFRSLKKEYPRAILIESDELKPRIDAILGYLDGSRIDMPLDIYGTEFQVRVWTAIKAIPYGETKSYSEIADDIGMPRACRAVANACGANPVPLIIPCHRVVGKNGNIGGYGPGVDKKRFLLEMEKVNRNKINVK
;
A
#
# COMPACT_ATOMS: atom_id res chain seq x y z
N MET A 1 -7.10 60.35 -41.64
CA MET A 1 -6.24 59.28 -42.20
C MET A 1 -6.05 58.23 -41.14
N SER A 2 -6.70 57.11 -41.42
CA SER A 2 -6.87 55.97 -40.52
C SER A 2 -5.61 55.14 -40.42
N ILE A 3 -5.28 54.69 -39.23
CA ILE A 3 -4.42 53.50 -39.03
C ILE A 3 -5.16 52.54 -38.08
N THR A 4 -5.69 51.52 -38.69
CA THR A 4 -6.23 50.34 -38.00
C THR A 4 -5.08 49.44 -37.65
N SER A 5 -4.89 49.13 -36.38
CA SER A 5 -3.96 48.10 -35.91
C SER A 5 -4.74 46.85 -35.55
N ASP A 6 -4.56 45.84 -36.35
CA ASP A 6 -5.03 44.47 -36.17
C ASP A 6 -4.42 43.86 -34.91
N ASN A 7 -5.27 43.61 -33.94
CA ASN A 7 -4.93 42.85 -32.72
C ASN A 7 -5.28 41.37 -32.97
N LYS A 8 -4.40 40.62 -33.61
CA LYS A 8 -4.51 39.18 -33.73
C LYS A 8 -4.22 38.53 -32.38
N LEU A 9 -5.28 38.16 -31.71
CA LEU A 9 -5.26 37.25 -30.56
C LEU A 9 -4.68 35.93 -30.98
N HIS A 10 -3.57 35.56 -30.37
CA HIS A 10 -3.05 34.19 -30.42
C HIS A 10 -4.00 33.25 -29.66
N GLU A 11 -4.87 32.59 -30.36
CA GLU A 11 -5.56 31.39 -29.89
C GLU A 11 -4.53 30.25 -29.75
N GLY A 12 -3.92 30.14 -28.56
CA GLY A 12 -3.08 29.02 -28.19
C GLY A 12 -3.91 27.78 -27.91
N ASN A 13 -3.74 26.82 -28.74
CA ASN A 13 -4.17 25.44 -28.76
C ASN A 13 -4.26 24.81 -27.34
N SER A 14 -5.40 24.89 -26.67
CA SER A 14 -5.65 24.16 -25.42
C SER A 14 -5.99 22.71 -25.76
N LYS A 15 -4.96 21.87 -26.02
CA LYS A 15 -5.11 20.42 -25.93
C LYS A 15 -5.65 20.13 -24.53
N SER A 16 -6.85 19.59 -24.44
CA SER A 16 -7.43 19.13 -23.18
C SER A 16 -6.47 18.11 -22.57
N ILE A 17 -5.76 18.52 -21.52
CA ILE A 17 -4.85 17.64 -20.80
C ILE A 17 -5.69 16.50 -20.24
N ASN A 18 -5.41 15.26 -20.64
CA ASN A 18 -5.99 14.11 -19.98
C ASN A 18 -5.50 14.10 -18.51
N LYS A 19 -6.36 14.55 -17.61
CA LYS A 19 -6.03 14.73 -16.20
C LYS A 19 -5.44 13.46 -15.56
N ALA A 20 -5.94 12.29 -15.95
CA ALA A 20 -5.48 11.02 -15.39
C ALA A 20 -4.04 10.68 -15.87
N GLU A 21 -3.76 10.86 -17.15
CA GLU A 21 -2.42 10.67 -17.71
C GLU A 21 -1.41 11.67 -17.13
N PHE A 22 -1.83 12.93 -17.00
CA PHE A 22 -1.01 13.97 -16.42
C PHE A 22 -0.63 13.66 -14.95
N VAL A 23 -1.59 13.24 -14.13
CA VAL A 23 -1.31 12.84 -12.74
C VAL A 23 -0.46 11.58 -12.69
N SER A 24 -0.66 10.62 -13.61
CA SER A 24 0.23 9.46 -13.72
C SER A 24 1.67 9.87 -13.99
N ALA A 25 1.90 10.79 -14.93
CA ALA A 25 3.23 11.30 -15.25
C ALA A 25 3.88 12.00 -14.02
N ILE A 26 3.11 12.78 -13.25
CA ILE A 26 3.60 13.37 -12.00
C ILE A 26 3.99 12.29 -10.99
N CYS A 27 3.16 11.27 -10.80
CA CYS A 27 3.45 10.17 -9.88
C CYS A 27 4.72 9.40 -10.27
N ASP A 28 4.89 9.12 -11.56
CA ASP A 28 6.07 8.41 -12.08
C ASP A 28 7.33 9.28 -11.95
N PHE A 29 7.23 10.59 -12.20
CA PHE A 29 8.32 11.54 -11.96
C PHE A 29 8.75 11.58 -10.49
N ILE A 30 7.78 11.66 -9.56
CA ILE A 30 8.05 11.66 -8.11
C ILE A 30 8.75 10.36 -7.68
N LYS A 31 8.30 9.20 -8.16
CA LYS A 31 8.89 7.91 -7.83
C LYS A 31 10.30 7.74 -8.36
N SER A 32 10.58 8.30 -9.54
CA SER A 32 11.90 8.20 -10.18
C SER A 32 12.92 9.19 -9.63
N ASN A 33 12.48 10.23 -8.89
CA ASN A 33 13.34 11.30 -8.39
C ASN A 33 13.09 11.59 -6.89
N PRO A 34 13.11 10.59 -6.00
CA PRO A 34 12.66 10.75 -4.61
C PRO A 34 13.55 11.64 -3.76
N ASP A 35 14.82 11.77 -4.12
CA ASP A 35 15.85 12.60 -3.47
C ASP A 35 15.88 14.04 -3.96
N SER A 36 15.14 14.35 -5.04
CA SER A 36 15.14 15.68 -5.65
C SER A 36 14.23 16.68 -4.95
N ASN A 37 14.36 17.96 -5.32
CA ASN A 37 13.39 18.96 -4.91
C ASN A 37 12.06 18.74 -5.63
N LEU A 38 11.08 18.18 -4.92
CA LEU A 38 9.74 17.88 -5.41
C LEU A 38 8.69 18.88 -4.88
N SER A 39 9.09 20.14 -4.69
CA SER A 39 8.15 21.21 -4.35
C SER A 39 7.17 21.47 -5.51
N LEU A 40 6.02 22.09 -5.21
CA LEU A 40 5.06 22.48 -6.25
C LEU A 40 5.68 23.40 -7.32
N GLN A 41 6.65 24.24 -6.93
CA GLN A 41 7.39 25.08 -7.89
C GLN A 41 8.29 24.24 -8.80
N ALA A 42 8.95 23.22 -8.28
CA ALA A 42 9.77 22.32 -9.08
C ALA A 42 8.91 21.53 -10.07
N LEU A 43 7.74 21.03 -9.63
CA LEU A 43 6.78 20.38 -10.51
C LEU A 43 6.22 21.32 -11.58
N GLU A 44 5.91 22.58 -11.24
CA GLU A 44 5.52 23.63 -12.18
C GLU A 44 6.59 23.85 -13.25
N GLY A 45 7.85 23.96 -12.82
CA GLY A 45 8.99 24.12 -13.73
C GLY A 45 9.18 22.95 -14.68
N HIS A 46 8.99 21.72 -14.18
CA HIS A 46 9.16 20.49 -14.98
C HIS A 46 8.00 20.26 -15.96
N PHE A 47 6.78 20.35 -15.49
CA PHE A 47 5.57 20.03 -16.29
C PHE A 47 5.03 21.22 -17.09
N LYS A 48 5.55 22.44 -16.88
CA LYS A 48 5.08 23.68 -17.51
C LYS A 48 3.59 23.96 -17.31
N VAL A 49 3.05 23.49 -16.18
CA VAL A 49 1.66 23.69 -15.76
C VAL A 49 1.67 24.43 -14.41
N ASN A 50 0.81 25.42 -14.26
CA ASN A 50 0.74 26.26 -13.06
C ASN A 50 0.56 25.40 -11.79
N LYS A 51 1.32 25.70 -10.76
CA LYS A 51 1.37 24.97 -9.48
C LYS A 51 -0.01 24.77 -8.82
N PHE A 52 -0.88 25.77 -8.92
CA PHE A 52 -2.26 25.68 -8.38
C PHE A 52 -3.12 24.71 -9.19
N GLN A 53 -2.91 24.67 -10.50
CA GLN A 53 -3.57 23.73 -11.38
C GLN A 53 -3.06 22.31 -11.15
N ILE A 54 -1.74 22.12 -10.98
CA ILE A 54 -1.14 20.82 -10.58
C ILE A 54 -1.79 20.35 -9.27
N GLN A 55 -1.80 21.21 -8.24
CA GLN A 55 -2.36 20.85 -6.93
C GLN A 55 -3.84 20.47 -7.01
N LYS A 56 -4.64 21.26 -7.79
CA LYS A 56 -6.07 21.01 -7.97
C LYS A 56 -6.32 19.69 -8.67
N ILE A 57 -5.70 19.48 -9.85
CA ILE A 57 -5.89 18.26 -10.65
C ILE A 57 -5.37 17.02 -9.89
N PHE A 58 -4.20 17.13 -9.26
CA PHE A 58 -3.62 16.03 -8.50
C PHE A 58 -4.52 15.65 -7.32
N LYS A 59 -5.00 16.64 -6.54
CA LYS A 59 -5.93 16.37 -5.43
C LYS A 59 -7.27 15.82 -5.91
N GLU A 60 -7.76 16.29 -7.05
CA GLU A 60 -9.00 15.78 -7.67
C GLU A 60 -8.89 14.29 -8.05
N ILE A 61 -7.72 13.87 -8.57
CA ILE A 61 -7.49 12.50 -9.05
C ILE A 61 -7.01 11.56 -7.93
N MET A 62 -6.06 12.02 -7.10
CA MET A 62 -5.40 11.21 -6.08
C MET A 62 -6.05 11.35 -4.69
N GLY A 63 -6.92 12.34 -4.49
CA GLY A 63 -7.55 12.64 -3.20
C GLY A 63 -6.59 13.27 -2.16
N ILE A 64 -5.29 13.30 -2.43
CA ILE A 64 -4.25 13.90 -1.60
C ILE A 64 -3.47 14.94 -2.38
N THR A 65 -2.77 15.80 -1.68
CA THR A 65 -1.93 16.81 -2.34
C THR A 65 -0.63 16.18 -2.90
N PRO A 66 0.01 16.78 -3.93
CA PRO A 66 1.32 16.33 -4.39
C PRO A 66 2.35 16.24 -3.27
N LYS A 67 2.37 17.24 -2.36
CA LYS A 67 3.24 17.24 -1.18
C LYS A 67 3.05 16.00 -0.31
N LYS A 68 1.79 15.63 -0.03
CA LYS A 68 1.48 14.44 0.77
C LYS A 68 1.93 13.16 0.07
N TYR A 69 1.72 13.09 -1.24
CA TYR A 69 2.17 11.95 -2.05
C TYR A 69 3.70 11.79 -2.04
N VAL A 70 4.44 12.91 -2.18
CA VAL A 70 5.91 12.92 -2.05
C VAL A 70 6.35 12.40 -0.68
N GLU A 71 5.71 12.85 0.40
CA GLU A 71 5.99 12.37 1.76
C GLU A 71 5.80 10.86 1.88
N GLU A 72 4.73 10.31 1.30
CA GLU A 72 4.45 8.86 1.30
C GLU A 72 5.48 8.07 0.50
N CYS A 73 5.85 8.54 -0.69
CA CYS A 73 6.90 7.91 -1.49
C CYS A 73 8.25 7.89 -0.75
N ARG A 74 8.60 8.97 -0.07
CA ARG A 74 9.83 9.08 0.74
C ARG A 74 9.83 8.14 1.94
N ILE A 75 8.69 7.96 2.60
CA ILE A 75 8.55 6.99 3.69
C ILE A 75 8.77 5.56 3.18
N ILE A 76 8.20 5.23 2.03
CA ILE A 76 8.39 3.91 1.40
C ILE A 76 9.87 3.70 1.05
N LEU A 77 10.50 4.69 0.43
CA LEU A 77 11.93 4.63 0.10
C LEU A 77 12.80 4.49 1.35
N PHE A 78 12.53 5.28 2.40
CA PHE A 78 13.22 5.14 3.68
C PHE A 78 13.10 3.72 4.25
N LYS A 79 11.88 3.18 4.28
CA LYS A 79 11.63 1.79 4.71
C LYS A 79 12.47 0.79 3.93
N ASN A 80 12.48 0.90 2.61
CA ASN A 80 13.23 0.00 1.74
C ASN A 80 14.74 0.13 1.95
N ASN A 81 15.27 1.36 2.14
CA ASN A 81 16.67 1.59 2.40
C ASN A 81 17.11 0.97 3.73
N ILE A 82 16.31 1.13 4.79
CA ILE A 82 16.57 0.48 6.09
C ILE A 82 16.52 -1.05 5.97
N LYS A 83 15.54 -1.61 5.25
CA LYS A 83 15.45 -3.07 4.99
C LYS A 83 16.70 -3.60 4.28
N ASN A 84 17.26 -2.81 3.38
CA ASN A 84 18.48 -3.17 2.65
C ASN A 84 19.77 -2.93 3.46
N GLY A 85 19.66 -2.67 4.76
CA GLY A 85 20.81 -2.53 5.68
C GLY A 85 21.46 -1.16 5.70
N MET A 86 20.86 -0.15 5.06
CA MET A 86 21.39 1.22 5.06
C MET A 86 21.27 1.85 6.44
N HIS A 87 22.30 2.60 6.87
CA HIS A 87 22.25 3.34 8.13
C HIS A 87 21.18 4.45 8.09
N VAL A 88 20.55 4.69 9.25
CA VAL A 88 19.42 5.63 9.36
C VAL A 88 19.73 7.04 8.80
N PRO A 89 20.86 7.70 9.12
CA PRO A 89 21.19 9.01 8.55
C PRO A 89 21.28 8.98 7.02
N GLU A 90 21.92 7.94 6.46
CA GLU A 90 22.06 7.76 5.03
C GLU A 90 20.71 7.47 4.35
N ALA A 91 19.88 6.62 4.97
CA ALA A 91 18.54 6.32 4.49
C ALA A 91 17.65 7.58 4.44
N ILE A 92 17.79 8.48 5.41
CA ILE A 92 17.10 9.78 5.42
C ILE A 92 17.61 10.66 4.28
N TYR A 93 18.94 10.79 4.15
CA TYR A 93 19.56 11.59 3.09
C TYR A 93 19.10 11.16 1.69
N LYS A 94 19.04 9.84 1.44
CA LYS A 94 18.52 9.26 0.18
C LYS A 94 17.05 9.57 -0.11
N THR A 95 16.30 10.07 0.86
CA THR A 95 14.92 10.55 0.65
C THR A 95 14.86 12.04 0.30
N GLY A 96 15.99 12.72 0.12
CA GLY A 96 16.04 14.16 -0.11
C GLY A 96 15.65 14.99 1.14
N GLN A 97 15.79 14.43 2.36
CA GLN A 97 15.48 15.08 3.62
C GLN A 97 16.76 15.34 4.43
N ASN A 98 16.85 16.54 4.99
CA ASN A 98 18.05 16.95 5.75
C ASN A 98 17.89 16.75 7.27
N SER A 99 16.71 16.37 7.75
CA SER A 99 16.46 16.19 9.18
C SER A 99 15.53 15.00 9.45
N GLN A 100 15.62 14.51 10.69
CA GLN A 100 14.77 13.41 11.15
C GLN A 100 13.35 13.85 11.52
N SER A 101 13.08 15.16 11.61
CA SER A 101 11.81 15.70 12.10
C SER A 101 10.61 15.34 11.22
N TRP A 102 10.80 15.19 9.90
CA TRP A 102 9.73 14.82 8.99
C TRP A 102 9.16 13.40 9.24
N LEU A 103 9.98 12.47 9.77
CA LEU A 103 9.52 11.14 10.15
C LEU A 103 8.60 11.15 11.36
N CYS A 104 8.71 12.18 12.22
CA CYS A 104 7.88 12.28 13.42
C CYS A 104 6.41 12.63 13.12
N SER A 105 6.11 13.18 11.96
CA SER A 105 4.75 13.50 11.51
C SER A 105 4.05 12.33 10.82
N SER A 106 4.77 11.27 10.47
CA SER A 106 4.24 10.10 9.80
C SER A 106 3.74 9.07 10.81
N LYS A 107 2.49 8.62 10.65
CA LYS A 107 1.88 7.55 11.47
C LYS A 107 2.48 6.18 11.07
N LEU A 108 3.68 5.92 11.56
CA LEU A 108 4.28 4.61 11.56
C LEU A 108 3.84 3.93 12.87
N GLY A 109 2.92 3.02 12.91
CA GLY A 109 2.29 2.48 14.10
C GLY A 109 3.23 1.81 15.13
N MET A 110 4.25 0.97 14.76
CA MET A 110 5.39 0.67 15.62
C MET A 110 6.06 2.02 15.94
N GLY A 111 6.32 2.38 17.16
CA GLY A 111 6.88 3.69 17.48
C GLY A 111 8.01 4.04 16.50
N ILE A 112 8.03 5.24 15.97
CA ILE A 112 9.04 5.70 14.98
C ILE A 112 10.47 5.30 15.39
N LYS A 113 10.78 5.34 16.69
CA LYS A 113 12.06 4.90 17.25
C LYS A 113 12.32 3.40 17.00
N GLN A 114 11.34 2.55 17.20
CA GLN A 114 11.47 1.10 17.03
C GLN A 114 11.59 0.72 15.56
N TYR A 115 10.83 1.35 14.69
CA TYR A 115 10.95 1.12 13.24
C TYR A 115 12.29 1.64 12.69
N ARG A 116 12.76 2.83 13.11
CA ARG A 116 14.07 3.40 12.77
C ARG A 116 15.23 2.48 13.11
N SER A 117 15.11 1.80 14.25
CA SER A 117 16.13 0.87 14.70
C SER A 117 16.02 -0.51 14.04
N GLY A 118 15.14 -0.69 13.03
CA GLY A 118 14.92 -1.99 12.39
C GLY A 118 14.30 -3.01 13.34
N GLY A 119 13.45 -2.53 14.28
CA GLY A 119 12.82 -3.38 15.30
C GLY A 119 13.66 -3.64 16.54
N ILE A 120 14.73 -2.86 16.81
CA ILE A 120 15.49 -3.00 18.06
C ILE A 120 14.55 -2.90 19.26
N GLY A 121 14.62 -3.89 20.16
CA GLY A 121 13.80 -3.97 21.37
C GLY A 121 12.35 -4.41 21.10
N VAL A 122 12.02 -4.79 19.86
CA VAL A 122 10.75 -5.42 19.55
C VAL A 122 10.94 -6.93 19.50
N THR A 123 10.16 -7.64 20.31
CA THR A 123 10.04 -9.09 20.19
C THR A 123 8.87 -9.40 19.27
N ILE A 124 9.13 -10.22 18.25
CA ILE A 124 8.12 -10.70 17.29
C ILE A 124 8.07 -12.21 17.41
N LYS A 125 6.96 -12.74 17.87
CA LYS A 125 6.68 -14.18 17.82
C LYS A 125 6.22 -14.52 16.42
N TYR A 126 6.73 -15.59 15.83
CA TYR A 126 6.30 -16.06 14.53
C TYR A 126 6.13 -17.58 14.52
N LYS A 127 5.35 -18.06 13.57
CA LYS A 127 5.23 -19.49 13.24
C LYS A 127 5.00 -19.65 11.75
N ILE A 128 5.64 -20.67 11.17
CA ILE A 128 5.42 -21.09 9.79
C ILE A 128 4.68 -22.43 9.83
N PHE A 129 3.68 -22.58 8.98
CA PHE A 129 2.82 -23.75 8.97
C PHE A 129 2.23 -24.01 7.59
N PRO A 130 1.92 -25.28 7.24
CA PRO A 130 1.32 -25.64 5.96
C PRO A 130 -0.16 -25.26 5.90
N SER A 131 -0.64 -24.95 4.70
CA SER A 131 -2.04 -24.70 4.41
C SER A 131 -2.43 -25.13 3.02
N LYS A 132 -3.74 -25.01 2.68
CA LYS A 132 -4.28 -25.30 1.33
C LYS A 132 -3.74 -24.36 0.23
N ILE A 133 -3.13 -23.25 0.61
CA ILE A 133 -2.60 -22.23 -0.34
C ILE A 133 -1.07 -22.14 -0.31
N GLY A 134 -0.41 -23.10 0.30
CA GLY A 134 1.04 -23.15 0.49
C GLY A 134 1.44 -22.95 1.95
N MET A 135 2.72 -22.67 2.16
CA MET A 135 3.23 -22.35 3.49
C MET A 135 2.78 -20.94 3.88
N LEU A 136 2.36 -20.81 5.12
CA LEU A 136 1.97 -19.53 5.73
C LEU A 136 2.94 -19.18 6.85
N LEU A 137 3.30 -17.91 6.92
CA LEU A 137 3.99 -17.34 8.08
C LEU A 137 3.03 -16.35 8.75
N VAL A 138 2.82 -16.48 10.05
CA VAL A 138 2.15 -15.49 10.89
C VAL A 138 3.16 -14.92 11.89
N ALA A 139 3.16 -13.61 12.06
CA ALA A 139 4.01 -12.94 13.04
C ALA A 139 3.20 -11.91 13.85
N GLU A 140 3.44 -11.89 15.16
CA GLU A 140 2.71 -11.09 16.14
C GLU A 140 3.66 -10.33 17.06
N THR A 141 3.36 -9.07 17.33
CA THR A 141 3.93 -8.27 18.42
C THR A 141 3.00 -8.34 19.64
N GLU A 142 3.36 -7.69 20.74
CA GLU A 142 2.47 -7.53 21.91
C GLU A 142 1.14 -6.84 21.59
N LYS A 143 1.07 -6.09 20.47
CA LYS A 143 -0.12 -5.32 20.06
C LYS A 143 -1.04 -6.06 19.09
N GLY A 144 -0.52 -7.09 18.40
CA GLY A 144 -1.28 -7.86 17.43
C GLY A 144 -0.45 -8.34 16.24
N ILE A 145 -1.14 -8.89 15.26
CA ILE A 145 -0.52 -9.43 14.04
C ILE A 145 0.16 -8.31 13.26
N CYS A 146 1.46 -8.46 13.02
CA CYS A 146 2.27 -7.49 12.29
C CYS A 146 2.65 -7.96 10.88
N SER A 147 2.63 -9.27 10.62
CA SER A 147 2.87 -9.84 9.30
C SER A 147 2.12 -11.16 9.12
N LEU A 148 1.58 -11.35 7.94
CA LEU A 148 1.10 -12.63 7.42
C LEU A 148 1.63 -12.76 6.00
N ASP A 149 2.34 -13.83 5.70
CA ASP A 149 2.91 -14.04 4.37
C ASP A 149 2.58 -15.42 3.84
N ILE A 150 2.54 -15.56 2.51
CA ILE A 150 2.15 -16.79 1.82
C ILE A 150 3.26 -17.13 0.83
N GLY A 151 3.92 -18.26 1.02
CA GLY A 151 5.06 -18.68 0.23
C GLY A 151 5.02 -20.13 -0.20
N SER A 152 6.07 -20.57 -0.88
CA SER A 152 6.29 -21.95 -1.29
C SER A 152 7.09 -22.75 -0.25
N ASP A 153 7.96 -22.08 0.52
CA ASP A 153 8.89 -22.71 1.45
C ASP A 153 9.14 -21.83 2.68
N GLU A 154 9.58 -22.48 3.75
CA GLU A 154 9.81 -21.87 5.06
C GLU A 154 10.99 -20.89 5.04
N GLU A 155 12.05 -21.22 4.32
CA GLU A 155 13.26 -20.39 4.30
C GLU A 155 13.00 -19.03 3.67
N THR A 156 12.29 -19.00 2.55
CA THR A 156 11.89 -17.77 1.86
C THR A 156 11.00 -16.90 2.73
N LEU A 157 10.02 -17.50 3.42
CA LEU A 157 9.12 -16.80 4.34
C LEU A 157 9.88 -16.21 5.54
N PHE A 158 10.75 -17.01 6.17
CA PHE A 158 11.56 -16.51 7.29
C PHE A 158 12.51 -15.41 6.85
N ARG A 159 13.14 -15.54 5.69
CA ARG A 159 14.01 -14.51 5.11
C ARG A 159 13.25 -13.21 4.84
N SER A 160 12.01 -13.30 4.37
CA SER A 160 11.12 -12.15 4.16
C SER A 160 10.83 -11.44 5.49
N LEU A 161 10.46 -12.18 6.54
CA LEU A 161 10.22 -11.63 7.87
C LEU A 161 11.48 -10.97 8.44
N LYS A 162 12.62 -11.62 8.34
CA LYS A 162 13.91 -11.09 8.82
C LYS A 162 14.33 -9.83 8.04
N LYS A 163 14.04 -9.79 6.75
CA LYS A 163 14.26 -8.60 5.92
C LYS A 163 13.35 -7.44 6.31
N GLU A 164 12.09 -7.73 6.67
CA GLU A 164 11.14 -6.72 7.15
C GLU A 164 11.55 -6.15 8.51
N TYR A 165 12.02 -7.02 9.42
CA TYR A 165 12.38 -6.67 10.80
C TYR A 165 13.84 -7.09 11.13
N PRO A 166 14.85 -6.44 10.51
CA PRO A 166 16.25 -6.93 10.55
C PRO A 166 16.87 -6.91 11.93
N ARG A 167 16.35 -6.16 12.88
CA ARG A 167 16.90 -6.00 14.24
C ARG A 167 15.89 -6.36 15.35
N ALA A 168 14.73 -6.88 14.99
CA ALA A 168 13.79 -7.44 15.96
C ALA A 168 14.32 -8.77 16.49
N ILE A 169 13.90 -9.09 17.70
CA ILE A 169 14.09 -10.42 18.27
C ILE A 169 12.99 -11.31 17.72
N LEU A 170 13.32 -12.18 16.77
CA LEU A 170 12.39 -13.12 16.18
C LEU A 170 12.39 -14.41 16.96
N ILE A 171 11.24 -14.81 17.50
CA ILE A 171 11.08 -16.01 18.33
C ILE A 171 10.02 -16.90 17.66
N GLU A 172 10.42 -18.10 17.26
CA GLU A 172 9.45 -19.11 16.85
C GLU A 172 8.65 -19.54 18.08
N SER A 173 7.30 -19.55 17.96
CA SER A 173 6.45 -19.76 19.13
C SER A 173 5.18 -20.54 18.80
N ASP A 174 4.92 -21.58 19.58
CA ASP A 174 3.67 -22.34 19.52
C ASP A 174 2.49 -21.62 20.19
N GLU A 175 2.74 -20.53 20.92
CA GLU A 175 1.69 -19.67 21.47
C GLU A 175 0.79 -19.05 20.38
N LEU A 176 1.27 -19.02 19.13
CA LEU A 176 0.48 -18.56 17.98
C LEU A 176 -0.57 -19.57 17.50
N LYS A 177 -0.65 -20.76 18.12
CA LYS A 177 -1.63 -21.79 17.74
C LYS A 177 -3.05 -21.27 17.58
N PRO A 178 -3.62 -20.46 18.50
CA PRO A 178 -4.97 -19.91 18.32
C PRO A 178 -5.09 -19.01 17.08
N ARG A 179 -4.02 -18.28 16.73
CA ARG A 179 -3.98 -17.45 15.52
C ARG A 179 -3.95 -18.30 14.25
N ILE A 180 -3.15 -19.37 14.30
CA ILE A 180 -3.04 -20.35 13.21
C ILE A 180 -4.39 -21.02 12.98
N ASP A 181 -5.03 -21.52 14.04
CA ASP A 181 -6.33 -22.20 13.94
C ASP A 181 -7.40 -21.25 13.36
N ALA A 182 -7.40 -19.99 13.73
CA ALA A 182 -8.31 -19.00 13.17
C ALA A 182 -8.01 -18.69 11.67
N ILE A 183 -6.73 -18.64 11.27
CA ILE A 183 -6.32 -18.44 9.86
C ILE A 183 -6.73 -19.68 9.04
N LEU A 184 -6.50 -20.89 9.54
CA LEU A 184 -6.91 -22.12 8.87
C LEU A 184 -8.43 -22.23 8.78
N GLY A 185 -9.14 -21.91 9.87
CA GLY A 185 -10.59 -21.85 9.88
C GLY A 185 -11.18 -20.85 8.88
N TYR A 186 -10.49 -19.74 8.65
CA TYR A 186 -10.87 -18.80 7.60
C TYR A 186 -10.83 -19.42 6.21
N LEU A 187 -9.82 -20.23 5.93
CA LEU A 187 -9.74 -20.97 4.65
C LEU A 187 -10.87 -22.01 4.49
N ASP A 188 -11.53 -22.38 5.59
CA ASP A 188 -12.71 -23.25 5.61
C ASP A 188 -14.05 -22.49 5.68
N GLY A 189 -14.03 -21.14 5.62
CA GLY A 189 -15.21 -20.30 5.55
C GLY A 189 -15.57 -19.60 6.86
N SER A 190 -14.80 -19.76 7.92
CA SER A 190 -15.00 -19.04 9.17
C SER A 190 -14.63 -17.56 9.03
N ARG A 191 -15.19 -16.72 9.89
CA ARG A 191 -14.76 -15.31 9.97
C ARG A 191 -13.44 -15.20 10.69
N ILE A 192 -12.59 -14.27 10.23
CA ILE A 192 -11.34 -13.93 10.89
C ILE A 192 -11.39 -12.48 11.35
N ASP A 193 -11.15 -12.25 12.64
CA ASP A 193 -10.92 -10.94 13.21
C ASP A 193 -9.85 -11.04 14.30
N MET A 194 -8.79 -10.27 14.14
CA MET A 194 -7.63 -10.31 15.01
C MET A 194 -7.11 -8.89 15.23
N PRO A 195 -6.56 -8.57 16.40
CA PRO A 195 -5.85 -7.30 16.59
C PRO A 195 -4.67 -7.24 15.62
N LEU A 196 -4.49 -6.08 15.00
CA LEU A 196 -3.45 -5.85 14.01
C LEU A 196 -2.48 -4.79 14.52
N ASP A 197 -1.20 -5.07 14.34
CA ASP A 197 -0.11 -4.11 14.55
C ASP A 197 0.60 -3.81 13.22
N ILE A 198 -0.16 -3.28 12.27
CA ILE A 198 0.29 -3.02 10.89
C ILE A 198 0.51 -1.54 10.64
N TYR A 199 1.36 -1.25 9.68
CA TYR A 199 1.78 0.11 9.32
C TYR A 199 1.49 0.43 7.88
N GLY A 200 0.89 1.61 7.69
CA GLY A 200 0.64 2.18 6.40
C GLY A 200 0.53 3.70 6.47
N THR A 201 0.62 4.33 5.32
CA THR A 201 0.22 5.73 5.16
C THR A 201 -1.26 5.89 5.49
N GLU A 202 -1.71 7.10 5.74
CA GLU A 202 -3.14 7.37 5.96
C GLU A 202 -4.00 6.87 4.81
N PHE A 203 -3.52 7.01 3.57
CA PHE A 203 -4.20 6.47 2.38
C PHE A 203 -4.27 4.94 2.42
N GLN A 204 -3.15 4.25 2.70
CA GLN A 204 -3.14 2.79 2.80
C GLN A 204 -4.09 2.27 3.87
N VAL A 205 -4.10 2.91 5.05
CA VAL A 205 -5.02 2.53 6.15
C VAL A 205 -6.47 2.69 5.71
N ARG A 206 -6.84 3.79 5.04
CA ARG A 206 -8.20 3.99 4.49
C ARG A 206 -8.57 2.90 3.50
N VAL A 207 -7.67 2.58 2.56
CA VAL A 207 -7.87 1.50 1.58
C VAL A 207 -8.02 0.16 2.28
N TRP A 208 -7.13 -0.19 3.21
CA TRP A 208 -7.18 -1.46 3.92
C TRP A 208 -8.44 -1.61 4.78
N THR A 209 -8.92 -0.51 5.37
CA THR A 209 -10.21 -0.49 6.09
C THR A 209 -11.38 -0.79 5.14
N ALA A 210 -11.42 -0.17 3.96
CA ALA A 210 -12.44 -0.43 2.97
C ALA A 210 -12.38 -1.88 2.44
N ILE A 211 -11.16 -2.41 2.23
CA ILE A 211 -10.96 -3.81 1.80
C ILE A 211 -11.45 -4.78 2.89
N LYS A 212 -11.14 -4.52 4.15
CA LYS A 212 -11.57 -5.37 5.28
C LYS A 212 -13.11 -5.45 5.39
N ALA A 213 -13.81 -4.43 4.91
CA ALA A 213 -15.27 -4.39 4.88
C ALA A 213 -15.91 -5.21 3.76
N ILE A 214 -15.15 -5.71 2.77
CA ILE A 214 -15.69 -6.55 1.70
C ILE A 214 -16.13 -7.89 2.30
N PRO A 215 -17.42 -8.29 2.15
CA PRO A 215 -17.90 -9.55 2.69
C PRO A 215 -17.17 -10.78 2.10
N TYR A 216 -17.16 -11.87 2.84
CA TYR A 216 -16.63 -13.15 2.39
C TYR A 216 -17.35 -13.65 1.13
N GLY A 217 -16.59 -14.04 0.12
CA GLY A 217 -17.11 -14.51 -1.17
C GLY A 217 -17.66 -13.39 -2.07
N GLU A 218 -17.45 -12.13 -1.71
CA GLU A 218 -17.74 -10.97 -2.56
C GLU A 218 -16.45 -10.33 -3.07
N THR A 219 -16.58 -9.57 -4.15
CA THR A 219 -15.47 -8.83 -4.72
C THR A 219 -15.88 -7.39 -4.95
N LYS A 220 -14.91 -6.48 -4.88
CA LYS A 220 -15.04 -5.11 -5.36
C LYS A 220 -13.95 -4.80 -6.36
N SER A 221 -14.25 -3.92 -7.30
CA SER A 221 -13.23 -3.41 -8.20
C SER A 221 -12.36 -2.36 -7.50
N TYR A 222 -11.15 -2.12 -8.04
CA TYR A 222 -10.30 -1.02 -7.57
C TYR A 222 -11.01 0.34 -7.63
N SER A 223 -11.92 0.52 -8.59
CA SER A 223 -12.73 1.75 -8.70
C SER A 223 -13.75 1.87 -7.58
N GLU A 224 -14.47 0.79 -7.25
CA GLU A 224 -15.44 0.79 -6.14
C GLU A 224 -14.76 1.05 -4.80
N ILE A 225 -13.57 0.48 -4.56
CA ILE A 225 -12.79 0.82 -3.36
C ILE A 225 -12.36 2.30 -3.38
N ALA A 226 -12.00 2.84 -4.54
CA ALA A 226 -11.67 4.25 -4.68
C ALA A 226 -12.88 5.15 -4.38
N ASP A 227 -14.07 4.75 -4.82
CA ASP A 227 -15.34 5.43 -4.52
C ASP A 227 -15.66 5.36 -3.01
N ASP A 228 -15.56 4.18 -2.40
CA ASP A 228 -15.81 3.97 -0.96
C ASP A 228 -14.95 4.87 -0.06
N ILE A 229 -13.71 5.13 -0.46
CA ILE A 229 -12.82 6.02 0.29
C ILE A 229 -12.96 7.50 -0.10
N GLY A 230 -13.96 7.85 -0.95
CA GLY A 230 -14.19 9.21 -1.42
C GLY A 230 -13.14 9.72 -2.40
N MET A 231 -12.46 8.84 -3.14
CA MET A 231 -11.38 9.15 -4.08
C MET A 231 -11.57 8.44 -5.43
N PRO A 232 -12.65 8.71 -6.20
CA PRO A 232 -13.10 7.90 -7.32
C PRO A 232 -12.08 7.71 -8.46
N ARG A 233 -11.07 8.57 -8.51
CA ARG A 233 -10.03 8.50 -9.55
C ARG A 233 -8.72 7.86 -9.05
N ALA A 234 -8.68 7.36 -7.80
CA ALA A 234 -7.47 6.83 -7.18
C ALA A 234 -7.22 5.32 -7.43
N CYS A 235 -7.83 4.70 -8.45
CA CYS A 235 -7.78 3.25 -8.70
C CYS A 235 -6.34 2.69 -8.69
N ARG A 236 -5.39 3.39 -9.33
CA ARG A 236 -3.97 2.96 -9.38
C ARG A 236 -3.31 3.02 -8.00
N ALA A 237 -3.63 4.05 -7.21
CA ALA A 237 -3.14 4.17 -5.84
C ALA A 237 -3.74 3.09 -4.93
N VAL A 238 -5.02 2.74 -5.13
CA VAL A 238 -5.68 1.61 -4.45
C VAL A 238 -4.97 0.30 -4.78
N ALA A 239 -4.65 0.05 -6.06
CA ALA A 239 -3.91 -1.15 -6.46
C ALA A 239 -2.53 -1.23 -5.80
N ASN A 240 -1.80 -0.10 -5.71
CA ASN A 240 -0.53 -0.03 -4.99
C ASN A 240 -0.69 -0.31 -3.49
N ALA A 241 -1.75 0.21 -2.86
CA ALA A 241 -2.06 -0.06 -1.46
C ALA A 241 -2.42 -1.53 -1.21
N CYS A 242 -3.14 -2.18 -2.15
CA CYS A 242 -3.37 -3.63 -2.11
C CYS A 242 -2.05 -4.41 -2.14
N GLY A 243 -1.11 -4.03 -3.01
CA GLY A 243 0.20 -4.67 -3.11
C GLY A 243 1.10 -4.44 -1.88
N ALA A 244 0.83 -3.41 -1.10
CA ALA A 244 1.57 -3.07 0.12
C ALA A 244 0.93 -3.66 1.40
N ASN A 245 -0.11 -4.50 1.28
CA ASN A 245 -0.79 -5.12 2.40
C ASN A 245 0.13 -6.11 3.14
N PRO A 246 0.46 -5.89 4.43
CA PRO A 246 1.38 -6.75 5.17
C PRO A 246 0.70 -8.00 5.75
N VAL A 247 -0.63 -8.11 5.69
CA VAL A 247 -1.40 -9.19 6.33
C VAL A 247 -2.50 -9.70 5.38
N PRO A 248 -2.14 -10.26 4.21
CA PRO A 248 -3.12 -10.86 3.29
C PRO A 248 -3.97 -11.89 4.03
N LEU A 249 -5.18 -12.16 3.55
CA LEU A 249 -6.27 -12.92 4.18
C LEU A 249 -7.00 -12.13 5.28
N ILE A 250 -6.31 -11.58 6.28
CA ILE A 250 -6.93 -10.77 7.35
C ILE A 250 -7.42 -9.44 6.76
N ILE A 251 -6.60 -8.81 5.90
CA ILE A 251 -7.05 -7.76 4.99
C ILE A 251 -7.17 -8.40 3.60
N PRO A 252 -8.39 -8.73 3.16
CA PRO A 252 -8.60 -9.61 2.01
C PRO A 252 -8.40 -8.91 0.66
N CYS A 253 -7.18 -8.43 0.38
CA CYS A 253 -6.88 -7.74 -0.87
C CYS A 253 -7.03 -8.62 -2.12
N HIS A 254 -7.13 -9.95 -1.97
CA HIS A 254 -7.52 -10.86 -3.05
C HIS A 254 -8.95 -10.62 -3.54
N ARG A 255 -9.86 -10.04 -2.73
CA ARG A 255 -11.24 -9.68 -3.12
C ARG A 255 -11.30 -8.41 -3.99
N VAL A 256 -10.18 -7.71 -4.17
CA VAL A 256 -10.14 -6.53 -5.04
C VAL A 256 -9.70 -6.93 -6.45
N VAL A 257 -10.55 -6.68 -7.45
CA VAL A 257 -10.39 -7.10 -8.84
C VAL A 257 -10.46 -5.92 -9.81
N GLY A 258 -10.14 -6.14 -11.07
CA GLY A 258 -10.34 -5.12 -12.12
C GLY A 258 -11.82 -4.95 -12.47
N LYS A 259 -12.19 -3.77 -12.99
CA LYS A 259 -13.58 -3.41 -13.34
C LYS A 259 -14.27 -4.40 -14.30
N ASN A 260 -13.50 -5.06 -15.18
CA ASN A 260 -14.01 -6.03 -16.16
C ASN A 260 -13.86 -7.48 -15.67
N GLY A 261 -13.79 -7.72 -14.36
CA GLY A 261 -13.56 -9.06 -13.81
C GLY A 261 -12.13 -9.59 -13.96
N ASN A 262 -11.20 -8.77 -14.47
CA ASN A 262 -9.79 -9.13 -14.51
C ASN A 262 -9.28 -9.29 -13.07
N ILE A 263 -8.70 -10.45 -12.78
CA ILE A 263 -8.23 -10.79 -11.44
C ILE A 263 -7.22 -9.76 -10.90
N GLY A 264 -6.40 -9.16 -11.76
CA GLY A 264 -5.34 -8.22 -11.36
C GLY A 264 -4.20 -8.92 -10.62
N GLY A 265 -3.24 -8.12 -10.14
CA GLY A 265 -2.10 -8.62 -9.37
C GLY A 265 -2.47 -9.07 -7.95
N TYR A 266 -1.58 -9.89 -7.37
CA TYR A 266 -1.63 -10.30 -5.97
C TYR A 266 -0.20 -10.57 -5.50
N GLY A 267 0.23 -10.03 -4.37
CA GLY A 267 1.59 -10.18 -3.87
C GLY A 267 2.05 -11.64 -3.79
N PRO A 268 1.26 -12.54 -3.18
CA PRO A 268 1.58 -13.97 -3.11
C PRO A 268 1.45 -14.76 -4.42
N GLY A 269 0.97 -14.14 -5.50
CA GLY A 269 0.78 -14.76 -6.81
C GLY A 269 -0.68 -14.85 -7.26
N VAL A 270 -0.90 -14.65 -8.57
CA VAL A 270 -2.25 -14.60 -9.17
C VAL A 270 -3.00 -15.94 -9.04
N ASP A 271 -2.28 -17.05 -9.07
CA ASP A 271 -2.90 -18.37 -8.93
C ASP A 271 -3.49 -18.58 -7.53
N LYS A 272 -2.79 -18.12 -6.49
CA LYS A 272 -3.31 -18.13 -5.11
C LYS A 272 -4.54 -17.22 -4.98
N LYS A 273 -4.54 -16.06 -5.65
CA LYS A 273 -5.70 -15.18 -5.67
C LYS A 273 -6.91 -15.85 -6.29
N ARG A 274 -6.73 -16.51 -7.44
CA ARG A 274 -7.79 -17.27 -8.12
C ARG A 274 -8.35 -18.36 -7.21
N PHE A 275 -7.46 -19.16 -6.62
CA PHE A 275 -7.85 -20.21 -5.68
C PHE A 275 -8.68 -19.66 -4.50
N LEU A 276 -8.25 -18.56 -3.87
CA LEU A 276 -8.97 -17.94 -2.76
C LEU A 276 -10.36 -17.46 -3.17
N LEU A 277 -10.49 -16.80 -4.32
CA LEU A 277 -11.78 -16.32 -4.84
C LEU A 277 -12.73 -17.46 -5.13
N GLU A 278 -12.26 -18.54 -5.74
CA GLU A 278 -13.06 -19.72 -6.04
C GLU A 278 -13.51 -20.44 -4.75
N MET A 279 -12.59 -20.62 -3.82
CA MET A 279 -12.85 -21.23 -2.52
C MET A 279 -13.91 -20.46 -1.72
N GLU A 280 -13.78 -19.14 -1.65
CA GLU A 280 -14.74 -18.28 -0.95
C GLU A 280 -16.13 -18.33 -1.59
N LYS A 281 -16.21 -18.35 -2.93
CA LYS A 281 -17.47 -18.48 -3.66
C LYS A 281 -18.18 -19.80 -3.37
N VAL A 282 -17.43 -20.91 -3.35
CA VAL A 282 -17.97 -22.25 -3.03
C VAL A 282 -18.46 -22.30 -1.59
N ASN A 283 -17.69 -21.80 -0.63
CA ASN A 283 -18.04 -21.82 0.78
C ASN A 283 -19.24 -20.91 1.08
N ARG A 284 -19.35 -19.74 0.43
CA ARG A 284 -20.52 -18.86 0.54
C ARG A 284 -21.80 -19.57 0.11
N ASN A 285 -21.75 -20.31 -1.01
CA ASN A 285 -22.92 -21.05 -1.48
C ASN A 285 -23.36 -22.12 -0.48
N LYS A 286 -22.43 -22.79 0.20
CA LYS A 286 -22.74 -23.79 1.24
C LYS A 286 -23.36 -23.16 2.50
N ILE A 287 -22.96 -21.94 2.87
CA ILE A 287 -23.49 -21.22 4.04
C ILE A 287 -24.92 -20.75 3.77
N ASN A 288 -25.22 -20.34 2.54
CA ASN A 288 -26.56 -19.85 2.16
C ASN A 288 -27.60 -20.97 1.92
N VAL A 289 -27.20 -22.24 1.91
CA VAL A 289 -28.08 -23.41 1.73
C VAL A 289 -28.47 -24.06 3.08
N LYS A 290 -27.87 -23.64 4.18
CA LYS A 290 -28.23 -24.03 5.56
C LYS A 290 -29.13 -22.97 6.21
#